data_279c9894db5c3121186a31bdedc372aa
#
_entry.id   279c9894db5c3121186a31bdedc372aa
#
_cell.length_a   1.000
_cell.length_b   1.000
_cell.length_c   1.000
_cell.angle_alpha   90.00
_cell.angle_beta   90.00
_cell.angle_gamma   90.00
#
_symmetry.space_group_name_H-M   'P 1'
#
loop_
_entity.id
_entity.type
_entity.pdbx_description
1 polymer ?
#
loop_
_entity_poly.entity_id
_entity_poly.type
_entity_poly.pdbx_seq_one_letter_code
_entity_poly.pdbx_strand_id
1 'polypeptide(L)'
;MTVQELQQLFYLNKLIERERKQLEDLRSSLGLRSPALTDMPKAPGAKDRIGDIVPDIVDQEEEIEKNLRAYTEARNRLTEYINRVPNARIKTILILRFIDQKPWQEVAEVIGGRETEYSVKQACYRYVDGKTIPEWMGNQISFFDAEGTQNV
;
A
#
# COMPACT_ATOMS: atom_id res chain seq x y z
N MET A 1 -3.58 -8.54 15.71
CA MET A 1 -3.00 -7.75 14.61
C MET A 1 -2.40 -6.48 15.18
N THR A 2 -1.24 -6.09 14.71
CA THR A 2 -0.50 -4.92 15.18
C THR A 2 -0.48 -3.82 14.12
N VAL A 3 -0.17 -2.57 14.53
CA VAL A 3 0.01 -1.45 13.59
C VAL A 3 1.13 -1.74 12.59
N GLN A 4 2.18 -2.43 13.03
CA GLN A 4 3.28 -2.82 12.14
C GLN A 4 2.83 -3.77 11.04
N GLU A 5 1.99 -4.76 11.34
CA GLU A 5 1.43 -5.68 10.35
C GLU A 5 0.53 -4.94 9.33
N LEU A 6 -0.26 -3.99 9.80
CA LEU A 6 -1.08 -3.14 8.93
C LEU A 6 -0.23 -2.27 8.01
N GLN A 7 0.83 -1.67 8.54
CA GLN A 7 1.75 -0.86 7.74
C GLN A 7 2.52 -1.72 6.71
N GLN A 8 2.94 -2.90 7.10
CA GLN A 8 3.59 -3.84 6.17
C GLN A 8 2.70 -4.22 4.99
N LEU A 9 1.41 -4.45 5.25
CA LEU A 9 0.45 -4.73 4.18
C LEU A 9 0.36 -3.57 3.17
N PHE A 10 0.34 -2.34 3.67
CA PHE A 10 0.31 -1.15 2.83
C PHE A 10 1.59 -1.02 1.97
N TYR A 11 2.77 -1.17 2.58
CA TYR A 11 4.04 -1.08 1.86
C TYR A 11 4.26 -2.23 0.88
N LEU A 12 3.83 -3.43 1.23
CA LEU A 12 3.93 -4.60 0.36
C LEU A 12 3.10 -4.40 -0.92
N ASN A 13 1.90 -3.81 -0.80
CA ASN A 13 1.11 -3.45 -1.98
C ASN A 13 1.83 -2.41 -2.87
N LYS A 14 2.44 -1.38 -2.26
CA LYS A 14 3.22 -0.38 -3.00
C LYS A 14 4.45 -0.98 -3.69
N LEU A 15 5.11 -1.93 -3.04
CA LEU A 15 6.21 -2.66 -3.63
C LEU A 15 5.77 -3.45 -4.87
N ILE A 16 4.67 -4.19 -4.77
CA ILE A 16 4.09 -4.96 -5.89
C ILE A 16 3.71 -4.03 -7.06
N GLU A 17 3.09 -2.89 -6.79
CA GLU A 17 2.75 -1.90 -7.82
C GLU A 17 4.01 -1.41 -8.57
N ARG A 18 5.08 -1.12 -7.83
CA ARG A 18 6.36 -0.69 -8.40
C ARG A 18 6.99 -1.79 -9.25
N GLU A 19 7.05 -3.01 -8.74
CA GLU A 19 7.63 -4.15 -9.43
C GLU A 19 6.88 -4.49 -10.72
N ARG A 20 5.54 -4.44 -10.69
CA ARG A 20 4.70 -4.61 -11.89
C ARG A 20 4.99 -3.56 -12.94
N LYS A 21 5.17 -2.31 -12.55
CA LYS A 21 5.54 -1.24 -13.46
C LYS A 21 6.91 -1.47 -14.09
N GLN A 22 7.90 -1.86 -13.29
CA GLN A 22 9.22 -2.22 -13.79
C GLN A 22 9.17 -3.39 -14.79
N LEU A 23 8.35 -4.40 -14.51
CA LEU A 23 8.15 -5.54 -15.40
C LEU A 23 7.54 -5.09 -16.73
N GLU A 24 6.54 -4.21 -16.67
CA GLU A 24 5.93 -3.65 -17.89
C GLU A 24 6.92 -2.82 -18.71
N ASP A 25 7.74 -2.02 -18.05
CA ASP A 25 8.82 -1.25 -18.72
C ASP A 25 9.82 -2.18 -19.40
N LEU A 26 10.21 -3.29 -18.78
CA LEU A 26 11.08 -4.30 -19.39
C LEU A 26 10.43 -4.97 -20.59
N ARG A 27 9.16 -5.36 -20.49
CA ARG A 27 8.40 -5.95 -21.60
C ARG A 27 8.23 -4.97 -22.76
N SER A 28 7.95 -3.71 -22.47
CA SER A 28 7.85 -2.64 -23.46
C SER A 28 9.17 -2.41 -24.18
N SER A 29 10.30 -2.50 -23.50
CA SER A 29 11.63 -2.42 -24.07
C SER A 29 11.90 -3.53 -25.09
N LEU A 30 11.36 -4.72 -24.88
CA LEU A 30 11.41 -5.83 -25.82
C LEU A 30 10.49 -5.60 -27.03
N GLY A 31 9.28 -5.07 -26.81
CA GLY A 31 8.27 -4.83 -27.85
C GLY A 31 8.61 -3.67 -28.77
N LEU A 32 9.27 -2.63 -28.27
CA LEU A 32 9.71 -1.47 -29.07
C LEU A 32 10.89 -1.78 -30.02
N ARG A 33 11.52 -2.92 -29.86
CA ARG A 33 12.49 -3.46 -30.80
C ARG A 33 11.78 -4.34 -31.82
N SER A 34 10.97 -3.73 -32.68
CA SER A 34 10.67 -4.33 -33.96
C SER A 34 12.00 -4.76 -34.59
N PRO A 35 12.12 -6.01 -35.05
CA PRO A 35 13.27 -6.36 -35.84
C PRO A 35 13.32 -5.38 -36.99
N ALA A 36 14.29 -4.45 -36.95
CA ALA A 36 14.61 -3.68 -38.11
C ALA A 36 14.95 -4.71 -39.17
N LEU A 37 14.13 -4.80 -40.18
CA LEU A 37 14.39 -5.52 -41.43
C LEU A 37 15.55 -4.80 -42.14
N THR A 38 16.69 -4.77 -41.50
CA THR A 38 17.93 -4.32 -42.08
C THR A 38 18.81 -5.54 -42.23
N ASP A 39 18.95 -5.95 -43.46
CA ASP A 39 20.02 -6.84 -43.99
C ASP A 39 21.42 -6.25 -43.71
N MET A 40 21.62 -5.61 -42.57
CA MET A 40 22.92 -5.12 -42.16
C MET A 40 23.63 -6.23 -41.37
N PRO A 41 24.87 -6.57 -41.79
CA PRO A 41 25.68 -7.52 -41.05
C PRO A 41 25.89 -7.01 -39.64
N LYS A 42 25.51 -7.84 -38.66
CA LYS A 42 25.75 -7.56 -37.22
C LYS A 42 27.23 -7.25 -37.02
N ALA A 43 27.53 -6.09 -36.52
CA ALA A 43 28.87 -5.74 -36.09
C ALA A 43 29.35 -6.80 -35.07
N PRO A 44 30.57 -7.32 -35.21
CA PRO A 44 31.14 -8.25 -34.23
C PRO A 44 31.22 -7.55 -32.87
N GLY A 45 30.48 -8.08 -31.85
CA GLY A 45 30.42 -7.50 -30.49
C GLY A 45 29.04 -6.92 -30.07
N ALA A 46 28.01 -7.00 -30.92
CA ALA A 46 26.64 -6.69 -30.47
C ALA A 46 26.18 -7.73 -29.43
N LYS A 47 26.23 -7.38 -28.14
CA LYS A 47 25.66 -8.15 -27.06
C LYS A 47 24.21 -8.50 -27.41
N ASP A 48 23.86 -9.75 -27.24
CA ASP A 48 22.49 -10.23 -27.37
C ASP A 48 21.66 -9.68 -26.19
N ARG A 49 21.14 -8.47 -26.35
CA ARG A 49 20.34 -7.79 -25.31
C ARG A 49 19.02 -8.51 -25.00
N ILE A 50 18.52 -9.32 -25.93
CA ILE A 50 17.31 -10.12 -25.73
C ILE A 50 17.62 -11.28 -24.77
N GLY A 51 18.77 -11.94 -24.93
CA GLY A 51 19.22 -12.99 -24.02
C GLY A 51 19.51 -12.50 -22.60
N ASP A 52 19.88 -11.22 -22.44
CA ASP A 52 20.12 -10.62 -21.11
C ASP A 52 18.83 -10.14 -20.43
N ILE A 53 17.81 -9.72 -21.18
CA ILE A 53 16.56 -9.15 -20.64
C ILE A 53 15.54 -10.25 -20.24
N VAL A 54 15.46 -11.35 -20.97
CA VAL A 54 14.50 -12.43 -20.68
C VAL A 54 14.71 -13.07 -19.31
N PRO A 55 15.94 -13.40 -18.85
CA PRO A 55 16.18 -13.87 -17.48
C PRO A 55 15.76 -12.85 -16.43
N ASP A 56 16.00 -11.55 -16.65
CA ASP A 56 15.58 -10.48 -15.73
C ASP A 56 14.06 -10.40 -15.61
N ILE A 57 13.32 -10.60 -16.69
CA ILE A 57 11.84 -10.67 -16.67
C ILE A 57 11.37 -11.87 -15.85
N VAL A 58 11.95 -13.05 -16.03
CA VAL A 58 11.57 -14.25 -15.28
C VAL A 58 11.83 -14.07 -13.80
N ASP A 59 12.98 -13.56 -13.41
CA ASP A 59 13.35 -13.29 -12.02
C ASP A 59 12.41 -12.25 -11.39
N GLN A 60 12.07 -11.21 -12.13
CA GLN A 60 11.11 -10.19 -11.68
C GLN A 60 9.70 -10.78 -11.49
N GLU A 61 9.25 -11.63 -12.38
CA GLU A 61 7.95 -12.31 -12.28
C GLU A 61 7.88 -13.21 -11.04
N GLU A 62 8.94 -13.97 -10.75
CA GLU A 62 9.03 -14.82 -9.56
C GLU A 62 8.97 -13.99 -8.27
N GLU A 63 9.69 -12.87 -8.21
CA GLU A 63 9.67 -11.98 -7.04
C GLU A 63 8.29 -11.34 -6.84
N ILE A 64 7.65 -10.89 -7.92
CA ILE A 64 6.26 -10.37 -7.87
C ILE A 64 5.30 -11.45 -7.35
N GLU A 65 5.40 -12.66 -7.83
CA GLU A 65 4.52 -13.76 -7.40
C GLU A 65 4.70 -14.06 -5.91
N LYS A 66 5.94 -14.09 -5.42
CA LYS A 66 6.26 -14.27 -4.00
C LYS A 66 5.66 -13.16 -3.13
N ASN A 67 5.84 -11.91 -3.53
CA ASN A 67 5.30 -10.75 -2.83
C ASN A 67 3.77 -10.74 -2.87
N LEU A 68 3.17 -11.15 -3.98
CA LEU A 68 1.72 -11.27 -4.13
C LEU A 68 1.11 -12.33 -3.21
N ARG A 69 1.76 -13.47 -3.03
CA ARG A 69 1.35 -14.50 -2.07
C ARG A 69 1.39 -13.96 -0.64
N ALA A 70 2.49 -13.32 -0.26
CA ALA A 70 2.63 -12.71 1.06
C ALA A 70 1.57 -11.63 1.32
N TYR A 71 1.28 -10.81 0.32
CA TYR A 71 0.21 -9.80 0.37
C TYR A 71 -1.16 -10.45 0.55
N THR A 72 -1.47 -11.48 -0.21
CA THR A 72 -2.76 -12.18 -0.14
C THR A 72 -2.99 -12.80 1.23
N GLU A 73 -1.98 -13.44 1.80
CA GLU A 73 -2.04 -14.01 3.15
C GLU A 73 -2.26 -12.93 4.22
N ALA A 74 -1.50 -11.83 4.13
CA ALA A 74 -1.64 -10.70 5.05
C ALA A 74 -3.03 -10.04 4.94
N ARG A 75 -3.55 -9.89 3.72
CA ARG A 75 -4.89 -9.34 3.47
C ARG A 75 -5.99 -10.24 4.02
N ASN A 76 -5.86 -11.54 3.89
CA ASN A 76 -6.81 -12.50 4.44
C ASN A 76 -6.86 -12.40 5.98
N ARG A 77 -5.71 -12.37 6.64
CA ARG A 77 -5.61 -12.16 8.09
C ARG A 77 -6.25 -10.83 8.53
N LEU A 78 -6.03 -9.78 7.76
CA LEU A 78 -6.65 -8.48 8.02
C LEU A 78 -8.17 -8.55 7.88
N THR A 79 -8.68 -9.20 6.85
CA THR A 79 -10.12 -9.35 6.60
C THR A 79 -10.79 -10.10 7.76
N GLU A 80 -10.18 -11.17 8.24
CA GLU A 80 -10.67 -11.91 9.41
C GLU A 80 -10.66 -11.03 10.69
N TYR A 81 -9.60 -10.26 10.89
CA TYR A 81 -9.52 -9.32 11.99
C TYR A 81 -10.63 -8.26 11.93
N ILE A 82 -10.81 -7.62 10.76
CA ILE A 82 -11.85 -6.60 10.53
C ILE A 82 -13.26 -7.17 10.78
N ASN A 83 -13.51 -8.41 10.39
CA ASN A 83 -14.81 -9.05 10.60
C ASN A 83 -15.18 -9.18 12.09
N ARG A 84 -14.19 -9.27 12.96
CA ARG A 84 -14.36 -9.35 14.43
C ARG A 84 -14.48 -7.99 15.10
N VAL A 85 -14.23 -6.89 14.39
CA VAL A 85 -14.33 -5.53 14.96
C VAL A 85 -15.79 -5.17 15.17
N PRO A 86 -16.25 -4.92 16.40
CA PRO A 86 -17.64 -4.61 16.68
C PRO A 86 -18.01 -3.16 16.35
N ASN A 87 -17.03 -2.25 16.37
CA ASN A 87 -17.25 -0.83 16.12
C ASN A 87 -17.27 -0.54 14.61
N ALA A 88 -18.44 -0.16 14.10
CA ALA A 88 -18.63 0.10 12.66
C ALA A 88 -17.74 1.22 12.13
N ARG A 89 -17.49 2.28 12.91
CA ARG A 89 -16.60 3.38 12.50
C ARG A 89 -15.15 2.89 12.33
N ILE A 90 -14.63 2.16 13.31
CA ILE A 90 -13.27 1.59 13.22
C ILE A 90 -13.17 0.58 12.08
N LYS A 91 -14.18 -0.26 11.93
CA LYS A 91 -14.27 -1.22 10.83
C LYS A 91 -14.18 -0.53 9.46
N THR A 92 -14.94 0.54 9.27
CA THR A 92 -14.93 1.33 8.03
C THR A 92 -13.56 1.98 7.80
N ILE A 93 -12.94 2.56 8.81
CA ILE A 93 -11.59 3.15 8.72
C ILE A 93 -10.57 2.11 8.26
N LEU A 94 -10.59 0.91 8.86
CA LEU A 94 -9.68 -0.17 8.52
C LEU A 94 -9.86 -0.64 7.07
N ILE A 95 -11.09 -0.78 6.61
CA ILE A 95 -11.39 -1.15 5.22
C ILE A 95 -10.87 -0.10 4.26
N LEU A 96 -11.25 1.16 4.45
CA LEU A 96 -10.87 2.25 3.55
C LEU A 96 -9.34 2.42 3.48
N ARG A 97 -8.65 2.35 4.62
CA ARG A 97 -7.20 2.57 4.67
C ARG A 97 -6.39 1.38 4.16
N PHE A 98 -6.71 0.17 4.59
CA PHE A 98 -5.83 -0.99 4.38
C PHE A 98 -6.33 -1.98 3.32
N ILE A 99 -7.62 -2.05 3.05
CA ILE A 99 -8.16 -2.84 1.95
C ILE A 99 -8.24 -2.01 0.67
N ASP A 100 -8.85 -0.82 0.74
CA ASP A 100 -9.05 0.07 -0.40
C ASP A 100 -7.84 0.99 -0.68
N GLN A 101 -6.84 0.96 0.21
CA GLN A 101 -5.56 1.69 0.08
C GLN A 101 -5.72 3.23 -0.03
N LYS A 102 -6.78 3.79 0.53
CA LYS A 102 -7.02 5.24 0.50
C LYS A 102 -6.06 6.01 1.41
N PRO A 103 -5.61 7.22 1.01
CA PRO A 103 -4.88 8.12 1.89
C PRO A 103 -5.75 8.54 3.08
N TRP A 104 -5.13 8.87 4.20
CA TRP A 104 -5.85 9.23 5.42
C TRP A 104 -6.80 10.41 5.24
N GLN A 105 -6.47 11.36 4.37
CA GLN A 105 -7.33 12.48 4.03
C GLN A 105 -8.65 12.00 3.42
N GLU A 106 -8.60 11.11 2.41
CA GLU A 106 -9.82 10.55 1.81
C GLU A 106 -10.62 9.70 2.79
N VAL A 107 -9.95 8.97 3.69
CA VAL A 107 -10.61 8.22 4.75
C VAL A 107 -11.43 9.17 5.64
N ALA A 108 -10.85 10.29 6.07
CA ALA A 108 -11.55 11.30 6.85
C ALA A 108 -12.75 11.89 6.11
N GLU A 109 -12.60 12.18 4.82
CA GLU A 109 -13.68 12.70 3.97
C GLU A 109 -14.86 11.72 3.83
N VAL A 110 -14.56 10.43 3.65
CA VAL A 110 -15.59 9.37 3.54
C VAL A 110 -16.33 9.16 4.87
N ILE A 111 -15.62 9.15 5.99
CA ILE A 111 -16.24 9.05 7.32
C ILE A 111 -17.12 10.29 7.58
N GLY A 112 -16.67 11.46 7.12
CA GLY A 112 -17.46 12.69 7.15
C GLY A 112 -17.57 13.33 8.53
N GLY A 113 -18.48 14.29 8.65
CA GLY A 113 -18.64 15.06 9.88
C GLY A 113 -17.49 16.05 10.10
N ARG A 114 -16.98 16.10 11.34
CA ARG A 114 -15.82 16.90 11.71
C ARG A 114 -14.52 16.09 11.79
N GLU A 115 -14.51 14.94 11.14
CA GLU A 115 -13.33 14.07 11.17
C GLU A 115 -12.19 14.69 10.37
N THR A 116 -11.00 14.59 10.95
CA THR A 116 -9.76 15.01 10.33
C THR A 116 -8.87 13.81 10.05
N GLU A 117 -7.91 13.95 9.16
CA GLU A 117 -6.88 12.93 8.92
C GLU A 117 -6.27 12.42 10.25
N TYR A 118 -5.97 13.35 11.15
CA TYR A 118 -5.39 13.03 12.44
C TYR A 118 -6.35 12.22 13.32
N SER A 119 -7.63 12.61 13.41
CA SER A 119 -8.62 11.93 14.26
C SER A 119 -8.89 10.49 13.82
N VAL A 120 -9.03 10.24 12.53
CA VAL A 120 -9.25 8.88 12.01
C VAL A 120 -8.02 8.00 12.16
N LYS A 121 -6.84 8.55 11.93
CA LYS A 121 -5.56 7.85 12.12
C LYS A 121 -5.35 7.44 13.58
N GLN A 122 -5.58 8.37 14.51
CA GLN A 122 -5.48 8.11 15.94
C GLN A 122 -6.50 7.08 16.41
N ALA A 123 -7.75 7.18 15.98
CA ALA A 123 -8.77 6.21 16.32
C ALA A 123 -8.40 4.80 15.86
N CYS A 124 -7.87 4.67 14.65
CA CYS A 124 -7.41 3.42 14.11
C CYS A 124 -6.27 2.81 14.94
N TYR A 125 -5.21 3.56 15.17
CA TYR A 125 -4.02 3.06 15.85
C TYR A 125 -4.29 2.76 17.33
N ARG A 126 -5.09 3.59 17.99
CA ARG A 126 -5.52 3.35 19.38
C ARG A 126 -6.30 2.04 19.48
N TYR A 127 -7.18 1.78 18.55
CA TYR A 127 -7.95 0.54 18.55
C TYR A 127 -7.08 -0.69 18.34
N VAL A 128 -6.17 -0.63 17.34
CA VAL A 128 -5.32 -1.77 16.96
C VAL A 128 -4.27 -2.09 18.02
N ASP A 129 -3.59 -1.09 18.54
CA ASP A 129 -2.52 -1.30 19.53
C ASP A 129 -3.04 -1.46 20.96
N GLY A 130 -4.28 -1.06 21.23
CA GLY A 130 -4.81 -1.02 22.59
C GLY A 130 -3.98 -0.13 23.53
N LYS A 131 -3.03 0.65 22.98
CA LYS A 131 -2.14 1.52 23.74
C LYS A 131 -2.70 2.91 23.87
N THR A 132 -2.66 3.41 25.08
CA THR A 132 -2.85 4.82 25.39
C THR A 132 -1.86 5.64 24.57
N ILE A 133 -2.34 6.71 23.94
CA ILE A 133 -1.53 7.69 23.23
C ILE A 133 -0.37 8.11 24.13
N PRO A 134 0.86 8.29 23.59
CA PRO A 134 1.94 8.93 24.34
C PRO A 134 1.45 10.23 24.97
N GLU A 135 1.81 10.50 26.20
CA GLU A 135 1.34 11.67 26.99
C GLU A 135 1.43 13.00 26.22
N TRP A 136 2.46 13.16 25.37
CA TRP A 136 2.62 14.35 24.52
C TRP A 136 1.57 14.48 23.40
N MET A 137 0.96 13.36 22.96
CA MET A 137 -0.18 13.39 22.02
C MET A 137 -1.51 13.53 22.76
N GLY A 138 -1.61 13.07 23.99
CA GLY A 138 -2.81 13.17 24.83
C GLY A 138 -3.15 14.63 25.13
N ASN A 139 -2.14 15.46 25.37
CA ASN A 139 -2.33 16.89 25.59
C ASN A 139 -2.82 17.67 24.34
N GLN A 140 -2.50 17.19 23.16
CA GLN A 140 -3.02 17.81 21.93
C GLN A 140 -4.48 17.43 21.67
N ILE A 141 -4.91 16.24 22.06
CA ILE A 141 -6.30 15.79 21.89
C ILE A 141 -7.23 16.50 22.87
N SER A 142 -6.81 16.69 24.12
CA SER A 142 -7.59 17.44 25.10
C SER A 142 -7.75 18.92 24.72
N PHE A 143 -6.80 19.49 23.98
CA PHE A 143 -6.87 20.85 23.46
C PHE A 143 -7.95 20.99 22.38
N PHE A 144 -8.05 20.03 21.46
CA PHE A 144 -9.06 20.04 20.40
C PHE A 144 -10.47 19.68 20.90
N ASP A 145 -10.57 18.79 21.88
CA ASP A 145 -11.86 18.45 22.53
C ASP A 145 -12.41 19.60 23.38
N ALA A 146 -11.54 20.42 23.97
CA ALA A 146 -11.94 21.57 24.76
C ALA A 146 -12.48 22.75 23.90
N GLU A 147 -11.97 22.95 22.68
CA GLU A 147 -12.49 23.96 21.77
C GLU A 147 -13.81 23.56 21.11
N GLY A 148 -14.09 22.27 20.98
CA GLY A 148 -15.36 21.77 20.41
C GLY A 148 -16.58 21.92 21.32
N THR A 149 -16.39 22.21 22.62
CA THR A 149 -17.48 22.30 23.60
C THR A 149 -17.91 23.74 23.92
N GLN A 150 -17.27 24.75 23.35
CA GLN A 150 -17.60 26.16 23.63
C GLN A 150 -18.48 26.83 22.57
N ASN A 151 -18.99 26.12 21.58
CA ASN A 151 -19.94 26.66 20.61
C ASN A 151 -21.23 25.83 20.57
N VAL A 152 -21.92 25.84 21.67
CA VAL A 152 -23.36 25.57 21.71
C VAL A 152 -24.05 26.75 22.34
#